data_518d9ad0cdf218a054555f2f2ac0bd18
#
_entry.id   518d9ad0cdf218a054555f2f2ac0bd18
#
_cell.length_a   1.000
_cell.length_b   1.000
_cell.length_c   1.000
_cell.angle_alpha   90.00
_cell.angle_beta   90.00
_cell.angle_gamma   90.00
#
_symmetry.space_group_name_H-M   'P 1'
#
loop_
_entity.id
_entity.type
_entity.pdbx_description
1 polymer ?
#
loop_
_entity_poly.entity_id
_entity_poly.type
_entity_poly.pdbx_seq_one_letter_code
_entity_poly.pdbx_strand_id
1 'polypeptide(L)'
;MEPAQEKGIRRFSRRLQKARLFLTGKGPGPSSRSPETAWQQSLWKQQKRYVLKTIILTLALFPFFLIFFNFLQLAESLFMRVLIFSLIFIFYVVSKALISGDGLIETLFDQLTFIPVEYPAGEKIFEKRFNATYSLILSNVLIHYVLRALDPGTMERIYSLFCFIPEELHVWNLIISPITCIFLHADAEHLWFNMAALWVFGLAVEKRVGWKKFIYFYLMTGFLSSLATPLVYLVSRQEFMSSIGASGAIMGIMGVYAVRLFYRKLVFPVPLLPPIFLGFKVKVNSLLLIATYLYFQIVSVPNMFKSHVDYLAHIVGLLSGVYLASRQKFQEEGIEDMLVERATNLIDNKEDYAEARKMLLAVVEHNPERVEAIVALARLLKPSEESRQFYEKAIRKLLETKPEESARLFAEYFVIYREPFEPETQDRLTPWLKNIGKINLACRALEVLVDRPETPAEWKKNFLLQVAMMLEKLELYEAALNRYQQLLQSFQDFSPKEFVLRKIEVLKKLGEGGQEGMAESAGERAR
;
A
#
# COMPACT_ATOMS: atom_id res chain seq x y z
N MET A 1 45.77 2.42 14.89
CA MET A 1 44.66 3.42 14.85
C MET A 1 44.31 3.89 13.45
N GLU A 2 44.82 3.29 12.37
CA GLU A 2 44.56 3.67 10.97
C GLU A 2 43.29 3.11 10.30
N PRO A 3 42.69 1.96 10.66
CA PRO A 3 41.59 1.39 9.86
C PRO A 3 40.24 2.11 10.02
N ALA A 4 39.99 2.85 11.09
CA ALA A 4 38.74 3.55 11.32
C ALA A 4 38.61 4.87 10.55
N GLN A 5 39.76 5.58 10.40
CA GLN A 5 39.85 6.82 9.64
C GLN A 5 39.67 6.58 8.12
N GLU A 6 40.25 5.51 7.61
CA GLU A 6 40.14 5.13 6.20
C GLU A 6 38.71 4.70 5.82
N LYS A 7 38.00 3.99 6.72
CA LYS A 7 36.58 3.67 6.57
C LYS A 7 35.70 4.94 6.60
N GLY A 8 36.02 5.91 7.40
CA GLY A 8 35.33 7.21 7.46
C GLY A 8 35.50 8.00 6.17
N ILE A 9 36.70 8.10 5.65
CA ILE A 9 37.02 8.79 4.38
C ILE A 9 36.35 8.10 3.19
N ARG A 10 36.38 6.77 3.12
CA ARG A 10 35.68 6.01 2.07
C ARG A 10 34.15 6.17 2.14
N ARG A 11 33.56 6.26 3.35
CA ARG A 11 32.12 6.56 3.50
C ARG A 11 31.79 8.00 3.09
N PHE A 12 32.64 8.97 3.45
CA PHE A 12 32.46 10.37 3.05
C PHE A 12 32.63 10.58 1.55
N SER A 13 33.64 9.97 0.95
CA SER A 13 33.86 9.99 -0.50
C SER A 13 32.68 9.36 -1.26
N ARG A 14 32.14 8.23 -0.80
CA ARG A 14 30.92 7.62 -1.38
C ARG A 14 29.69 8.54 -1.24
N ARG A 15 29.56 9.29 -0.14
CA ARG A 15 28.48 10.27 0.06
C ARG A 15 28.62 11.47 -0.88
N LEU A 16 29.82 12.02 -1.03
CA LEU A 16 30.11 13.09 -1.99
C LEU A 16 29.89 12.63 -3.44
N GLN A 17 30.28 11.42 -3.76
CA GLN A 17 30.05 10.83 -5.08
C GLN A 17 28.55 10.63 -5.36
N LYS A 18 27.77 10.21 -4.34
CA LYS A 18 26.30 10.14 -4.43
C LYS A 18 25.66 11.52 -4.58
N ALA A 19 26.11 12.52 -3.83
CA ALA A 19 25.62 13.89 -3.95
C ALA A 19 25.99 14.52 -5.30
N ARG A 20 27.18 14.26 -5.82
CA ARG A 20 27.62 14.69 -7.15
C ARG A 20 26.83 14.00 -8.26
N LEU A 21 26.53 12.71 -8.12
CA LEU A 21 25.62 11.96 -9.00
C LEU A 21 24.21 12.53 -8.98
N PHE A 22 23.74 12.92 -7.82
CA PHE A 22 22.44 13.58 -7.65
C PHE A 22 22.36 14.88 -8.42
N LEU A 23 23.38 15.73 -8.27
CA LEU A 23 23.39 17.08 -8.84
C LEU A 23 23.74 17.11 -10.34
N THR A 24 24.65 16.27 -10.80
CA THR A 24 25.20 16.35 -12.17
C THR A 24 24.66 15.30 -13.13
N GLY A 25 24.14 14.18 -12.62
CA GLY A 25 23.70 13.05 -13.45
C GLY A 25 24.81 12.34 -14.23
N LYS A 26 26.09 12.72 -14.00
CA LYS A 26 27.27 12.11 -14.64
C LYS A 26 27.89 11.08 -13.69
N GLY A 27 27.66 9.80 -13.96
CA GLY A 27 28.36 8.71 -13.30
C GLY A 27 29.67 8.34 -14.01
N PRO A 28 30.52 7.48 -13.40
CA PRO A 28 31.73 6.96 -14.04
C PRO A 28 31.40 6.27 -15.37
N GLY A 29 32.33 6.33 -16.31
CA GLY A 29 32.17 5.81 -17.68
C GLY A 29 31.76 4.32 -17.78
N PRO A 30 31.43 3.80 -18.98
CA PRO A 30 30.69 2.55 -19.18
C PRO A 30 31.45 1.24 -18.93
N SER A 31 32.70 1.24 -18.49
CA SER A 31 33.59 0.05 -18.62
C SER A 31 33.71 -0.89 -17.41
N SER A 32 32.95 -0.70 -16.29
CA SER A 32 33.01 -1.65 -15.15
C SER A 32 31.84 -1.55 -14.20
N ARG A 33 30.59 -1.55 -14.69
CA ARG A 33 29.43 -1.35 -13.83
C ARG A 33 28.79 -2.68 -13.48
N SER A 34 28.66 -2.94 -12.16
CA SER A 34 27.81 -4.00 -11.67
C SER A 34 26.35 -3.78 -12.11
N PRO A 35 25.53 -4.83 -12.26
CA PRO A 35 24.09 -4.73 -12.57
C PRO A 35 23.36 -3.74 -11.63
N GLU A 36 23.73 -3.70 -10.37
CA GLU A 36 23.19 -2.79 -9.33
C GLU A 36 23.43 -1.31 -9.68
N THR A 37 24.60 -0.96 -10.23
CA THR A 37 24.91 0.42 -10.66
C THR A 37 24.13 0.83 -11.91
N ALA A 38 23.90 -0.09 -12.84
CA ALA A 38 23.09 0.17 -14.04
C ALA A 38 21.62 0.37 -13.69
N TRP A 39 21.07 -0.46 -12.82
CA TRP A 39 19.73 -0.32 -12.25
C TRP A 39 19.55 1.04 -11.56
N GLN A 40 20.38 1.36 -10.58
CA GLN A 40 20.33 2.63 -9.85
C GLN A 40 20.36 3.84 -10.78
N GLN A 41 21.17 3.82 -11.84
CA GLN A 41 21.22 4.92 -12.80
C GLN A 41 19.98 5.03 -13.68
N SER A 42 19.37 3.91 -14.08
CA SER A 42 18.13 3.93 -14.83
C SER A 42 16.99 4.51 -14.00
N LEU A 43 16.91 4.12 -12.73
CA LEU A 43 15.93 4.63 -11.77
C LEU A 43 16.10 6.14 -11.53
N TRP A 44 17.33 6.59 -11.32
CA TRP A 44 17.64 8.01 -11.14
C TRP A 44 17.25 8.86 -12.36
N LYS A 45 17.48 8.35 -13.57
CA LYS A 45 17.07 9.03 -14.81
C LYS A 45 15.54 9.13 -14.91
N GLN A 46 14.82 8.08 -14.61
CA GLN A 46 13.36 8.08 -14.64
C GLN A 46 12.78 9.03 -13.61
N GLN A 47 13.26 8.99 -12.37
CA GLN A 47 12.80 9.89 -11.32
C GLN A 47 13.12 11.35 -11.62
N LYS A 48 14.35 11.67 -12.07
CA LYS A 48 14.69 13.04 -12.49
C LYS A 48 13.76 13.56 -13.58
N ARG A 49 13.47 12.74 -14.59
CA ARG A 49 12.55 13.12 -15.67
C ARG A 49 11.14 13.36 -15.14
N TYR A 50 10.68 12.52 -14.22
CA TYR A 50 9.36 12.67 -13.62
C TYR A 50 9.26 13.95 -12.77
N VAL A 51 10.22 14.17 -11.86
CA VAL A 51 10.32 15.37 -11.03
C VAL A 51 10.45 16.63 -11.89
N LEU A 52 11.33 16.61 -12.89
CA LEU A 52 11.52 17.75 -13.80
C LEU A 52 10.24 18.08 -14.59
N LYS A 53 9.57 17.07 -15.14
CA LYS A 53 8.27 17.26 -15.81
C LYS A 53 7.22 17.84 -14.87
N THR A 54 7.17 17.37 -13.63
CA THR A 54 6.25 17.87 -12.62
C THR A 54 6.54 19.32 -12.26
N ILE A 55 7.81 19.70 -12.06
CA ILE A 55 8.22 21.09 -11.81
C ILE A 55 7.85 21.99 -12.98
N ILE A 56 8.18 21.58 -14.20
CA ILE A 56 7.84 22.35 -15.42
C ILE A 56 6.33 22.52 -15.54
N LEU A 57 5.55 21.46 -15.31
CA LEU A 57 4.09 21.53 -15.36
C LEU A 57 3.52 22.44 -14.27
N THR A 58 4.08 22.37 -13.04
CA THR A 58 3.70 23.27 -11.94
C THR A 58 3.94 24.72 -12.31
N LEU A 59 5.12 25.05 -12.82
CA LEU A 59 5.46 26.41 -13.23
C LEU A 59 4.60 26.89 -14.39
N ALA A 60 4.27 26.02 -15.34
CA ALA A 60 3.42 26.36 -16.49
C ALA A 60 1.94 26.57 -16.10
N LEU A 61 1.42 25.79 -15.14
CA LEU A 61 0.04 25.90 -14.69
C LEU A 61 -0.16 26.98 -13.62
N PHE A 62 0.90 27.44 -12.98
CA PHE A 62 0.85 28.39 -11.88
C PHE A 62 0.16 29.73 -12.23
N PRO A 63 0.42 30.40 -13.37
CA PRO A 63 -0.29 31.60 -13.75
C PRO A 63 -1.81 31.38 -13.87
N PHE A 64 -2.22 30.23 -14.41
CA PHE A 64 -3.64 29.87 -14.51
C PHE A 64 -4.27 29.67 -13.14
N PHE A 65 -3.55 29.06 -12.19
CA PHE A 65 -4.00 28.92 -10.80
C PHE A 65 -4.17 30.26 -10.11
N LEU A 66 -3.24 31.20 -10.30
CA LEU A 66 -3.35 32.56 -9.75
C LEU A 66 -4.57 33.32 -10.32
N ILE A 67 -4.76 33.28 -11.62
CA ILE A 67 -5.91 33.92 -12.28
C ILE A 67 -7.21 33.27 -11.76
N PHE A 68 -7.27 31.98 -11.68
CA PHE A 68 -8.45 31.24 -11.20
C PHE A 68 -8.75 31.56 -9.73
N PHE A 69 -7.72 31.60 -8.85
CA PHE A 69 -7.90 31.93 -7.43
C PHE A 69 -8.36 33.37 -7.22
N ASN A 70 -7.78 34.32 -7.96
CA ASN A 70 -8.25 35.72 -7.94
C ASN A 70 -9.68 35.85 -8.46
N PHE A 71 -10.03 35.11 -9.51
CA PHE A 71 -11.39 35.08 -10.05
C PHE A 71 -12.39 34.50 -9.03
N LEU A 72 -12.02 33.45 -8.27
CA LEU A 72 -12.85 32.91 -7.18
C LEU A 72 -13.01 33.88 -6.00
N GLN A 73 -11.99 34.70 -5.70
CA GLN A 73 -12.10 35.73 -4.67
C GLN A 73 -13.02 36.88 -5.07
N LEU A 74 -13.08 37.19 -6.36
CA LEU A 74 -14.03 38.20 -6.91
C LEU A 74 -15.50 37.74 -6.86
N ALA A 75 -15.74 36.41 -6.73
CA ALA A 75 -17.10 35.89 -6.56
C ALA A 75 -17.55 36.05 -5.11
N GLU A 76 -18.16 37.20 -4.78
CA GLU A 76 -18.55 37.58 -3.42
C GLU A 76 -19.61 36.66 -2.79
N SER A 77 -20.41 35.96 -3.59
CA SER A 77 -21.46 35.08 -3.07
C SER A 77 -21.14 33.57 -3.23
N LEU A 78 -21.53 32.78 -2.24
CA LEU A 78 -21.47 31.32 -2.30
C LEU A 78 -22.19 30.78 -3.55
N PHE A 79 -23.29 31.42 -3.96
CA PHE A 79 -24.06 31.06 -5.14
C PHE A 79 -23.21 31.17 -6.43
N MET A 80 -22.49 32.27 -6.61
CA MET A 80 -21.62 32.44 -7.78
C MET A 80 -20.49 31.41 -7.82
N ARG A 81 -19.89 31.09 -6.70
CA ARG A 81 -18.86 30.02 -6.62
C ARG A 81 -19.43 28.66 -7.01
N VAL A 82 -20.59 28.28 -6.47
CA VAL A 82 -21.27 27.02 -6.83
C VAL A 82 -21.63 26.99 -8.32
N LEU A 83 -22.15 28.10 -8.86
CA LEU A 83 -22.49 28.21 -10.28
C LEU A 83 -21.26 28.03 -11.19
N ILE A 84 -20.15 28.69 -10.87
CA ILE A 84 -18.90 28.58 -11.63
C ILE A 84 -18.37 27.11 -11.58
N PHE A 85 -18.32 26.51 -10.40
CA PHE A 85 -17.89 25.11 -10.27
C PHE A 85 -18.81 24.14 -11.02
N SER A 86 -20.12 24.36 -10.99
CA SER A 86 -21.08 23.54 -11.72
C SER A 86 -20.90 23.65 -13.25
N LEU A 87 -20.65 24.83 -13.76
CA LEU A 87 -20.37 25.05 -15.19
C LEU A 87 -19.08 24.41 -15.64
N ILE A 88 -18.00 24.53 -14.83
CA ILE A 88 -16.72 23.85 -15.09
C ILE A 88 -16.90 22.33 -15.08
N PHE A 89 -17.68 21.81 -14.13
CA PHE A 89 -17.97 20.38 -14.03
C PHE A 89 -18.74 19.86 -15.25
N ILE A 90 -19.80 20.55 -15.64
CA ILE A 90 -20.59 20.19 -16.84
C ILE A 90 -19.69 20.18 -18.08
N PHE A 91 -18.90 21.25 -18.26
CA PHE A 91 -17.95 21.33 -19.36
C PHE A 91 -16.94 20.17 -19.36
N TYR A 92 -16.40 19.82 -18.19
CA TYR A 92 -15.48 18.69 -18.02
C TYR A 92 -16.15 17.35 -18.39
N VAL A 93 -17.36 17.08 -17.88
CA VAL A 93 -18.09 15.83 -18.15
C VAL A 93 -18.44 15.71 -19.64
N VAL A 94 -18.92 16.80 -20.25
CA VAL A 94 -19.22 16.82 -21.68
C VAL A 94 -17.96 16.59 -22.53
N SER A 95 -16.88 17.29 -22.20
CA SER A 95 -15.59 17.13 -22.90
C SER A 95 -15.05 15.72 -22.78
N LYS A 96 -15.15 15.12 -21.58
CA LYS A 96 -14.71 13.74 -21.33
C LYS A 96 -15.55 12.74 -22.11
N ALA A 97 -16.87 12.86 -22.08
CA ALA A 97 -17.78 12.00 -22.82
C ALA A 97 -17.51 12.04 -24.34
N LEU A 98 -17.26 13.25 -24.89
CA LEU A 98 -16.91 13.44 -26.31
C LEU A 98 -15.55 12.81 -26.67
N ILE A 99 -14.57 12.87 -25.77
CA ILE A 99 -13.22 12.32 -26.02
C ILE A 99 -13.20 10.79 -25.87
N SER A 100 -13.91 10.24 -24.86
CA SER A 100 -13.95 8.79 -24.60
C SER A 100 -14.93 8.05 -25.51
N GLY A 101 -15.92 8.75 -26.06
CA GLY A 101 -17.03 8.13 -26.81
C GLY A 101 -18.08 7.45 -25.94
N ASP A 102 -18.01 7.65 -24.61
CA ASP A 102 -18.96 7.08 -23.64
C ASP A 102 -20.26 7.91 -23.59
N GLY A 103 -21.34 7.30 -23.09
CA GLY A 103 -22.59 8.01 -22.86
C GLY A 103 -22.42 9.14 -21.81
N LEU A 104 -23.07 10.29 -22.01
CA LEU A 104 -22.99 11.42 -21.10
C LEU A 104 -23.40 11.06 -19.67
N ILE A 105 -24.46 10.27 -19.51
CA ILE A 105 -24.99 9.83 -18.21
C ILE A 105 -23.98 8.87 -17.53
N GLU A 106 -23.41 7.94 -18.27
CA GLU A 106 -22.40 7.00 -17.78
C GLU A 106 -21.13 7.75 -17.32
N THR A 107 -20.65 8.69 -18.14
CA THR A 107 -19.53 9.55 -17.77
C THR A 107 -19.83 10.39 -16.54
N LEU A 108 -21.05 10.90 -16.37
CA LEU A 108 -21.47 11.65 -15.21
C LEU A 108 -21.38 10.78 -13.93
N PHE A 109 -22.00 9.58 -13.95
CA PHE A 109 -21.97 8.68 -12.79
C PHE A 109 -20.56 8.21 -12.46
N ASP A 110 -19.72 7.98 -13.44
CA ASP A 110 -18.31 7.66 -13.27
C ASP A 110 -17.52 8.76 -12.54
N GLN A 111 -17.94 10.02 -12.69
CA GLN A 111 -17.27 11.16 -12.07
C GLN A 111 -17.80 11.46 -10.66
N LEU A 112 -19.00 10.99 -10.31
CA LEU A 112 -19.52 11.16 -8.97
C LEU A 112 -18.81 10.21 -7.98
N THR A 113 -18.36 10.75 -6.88
CA THR A 113 -17.73 9.96 -5.80
C THR A 113 -18.14 10.49 -4.45
N PHE A 114 -18.42 9.55 -3.54
CA PHE A 114 -18.67 9.84 -2.12
C PHE A 114 -17.39 9.66 -1.29
N ILE A 115 -16.32 9.09 -1.88
CA ILE A 115 -15.06 8.78 -1.19
C ILE A 115 -13.94 9.59 -1.85
N PRO A 116 -13.21 10.41 -1.07
CA PRO A 116 -12.23 11.36 -1.63
C PRO A 116 -10.93 10.73 -2.12
N VAL A 117 -10.71 9.43 -1.93
CA VAL A 117 -9.44 8.79 -2.31
C VAL A 117 -9.71 7.55 -3.14
N GLU A 118 -9.19 7.51 -4.36
CA GLU A 118 -9.21 6.33 -5.21
C GLU A 118 -7.96 5.49 -4.91
N TYR A 119 -8.19 4.26 -4.45
CA TYR A 119 -7.14 3.25 -4.34
C TYR A 119 -7.04 2.48 -5.65
N PRO A 120 -5.87 1.91 -5.98
CA PRO A 120 -5.73 1.00 -7.12
C PRO A 120 -6.79 -0.10 -7.08
N ALA A 121 -7.24 -0.53 -8.25
CA ALA A 121 -8.24 -1.60 -8.37
C ALA A 121 -7.81 -2.83 -7.56
N GLY A 122 -8.70 -3.32 -6.69
CA GLY A 122 -8.45 -4.45 -5.80
C GLY A 122 -7.87 -4.13 -4.42
N GLU A 123 -7.47 -2.90 -4.13
CA GLU A 123 -7.08 -2.50 -2.78
C GLU A 123 -8.32 -2.18 -1.92
N LYS A 124 -8.49 -2.89 -0.80
CA LYS A 124 -9.57 -2.59 0.15
C LYS A 124 -9.23 -1.32 0.94
N ILE A 125 -10.17 -0.37 0.99
CA ILE A 125 -10.05 0.88 1.75
C ILE A 125 -10.08 0.57 3.26
N PHE A 126 -10.92 -0.37 3.66
CA PHE A 126 -11.06 -0.78 5.05
C PHE A 126 -10.47 -2.19 5.23
N GLU A 127 -9.31 -2.30 5.84
CA GLU A 127 -8.79 -3.56 6.37
C GLU A 127 -9.23 -3.71 7.83
N LYS A 128 -9.52 -4.95 8.26
CA LYS A 128 -9.87 -5.28 9.67
C LYS A 128 -8.67 -5.17 10.63
N ARG A 129 -7.67 -4.35 10.31
CA ARG A 129 -6.47 -4.15 11.14
C ARG A 129 -6.53 -2.80 11.83
N PHE A 130 -5.78 -2.70 12.94
CA PHE A 130 -5.51 -1.42 13.59
C PHE A 130 -4.93 -0.44 12.57
N ASN A 131 -5.52 0.75 12.53
CA ASN A 131 -5.13 1.81 11.61
C ASN A 131 -4.76 3.05 12.43
N ALA A 132 -3.47 3.41 12.40
CA ALA A 132 -2.94 4.52 13.17
C ALA A 132 -3.49 5.87 12.69
N THR A 133 -3.74 6.01 11.40
CA THR A 133 -4.33 7.24 10.83
C THR A 133 -5.70 7.52 11.44
N TYR A 134 -6.60 6.53 11.47
CA TYR A 134 -7.92 6.72 12.10
C TYR A 134 -7.83 6.96 13.60
N SER A 135 -6.89 6.29 14.29
CA SER A 135 -6.66 6.51 15.71
C SER A 135 -6.19 7.94 16.00
N LEU A 136 -5.28 8.48 15.18
CA LEU A 136 -4.84 9.87 15.30
C LEU A 136 -5.97 10.86 14.98
N ILE A 137 -6.77 10.62 13.95
CA ILE A 137 -7.94 11.45 13.63
C ILE A 137 -8.91 11.47 14.81
N LEU A 138 -9.27 10.29 15.31
CA LEU A 138 -10.19 10.17 16.44
C LEU A 138 -9.65 10.88 17.69
N SER A 139 -8.36 10.70 18.00
CA SER A 139 -7.72 11.36 19.15
C SER A 139 -7.77 12.88 19.04
N ASN A 140 -7.42 13.44 17.87
CA ASN A 140 -7.47 14.88 17.65
C ASN A 140 -8.91 15.43 17.77
N VAL A 141 -9.89 14.74 17.19
CA VAL A 141 -11.31 15.11 17.28
C VAL A 141 -11.79 15.06 18.73
N LEU A 142 -11.52 13.97 19.45
CA LEU A 142 -11.91 13.82 20.84
C LEU A 142 -11.28 14.89 21.73
N ILE A 143 -9.96 15.10 21.63
CA ILE A 143 -9.25 16.12 22.41
C ILE A 143 -9.87 17.50 22.16
N HIS A 144 -10.07 17.88 20.90
CA HIS A 144 -10.64 19.18 20.57
C HIS A 144 -12.02 19.41 21.21
N TYR A 145 -12.96 18.48 21.02
CA TYR A 145 -14.31 18.66 21.53
C TYR A 145 -14.40 18.50 23.05
N VAL A 146 -13.56 17.65 23.67
CA VAL A 146 -13.45 17.58 25.14
C VAL A 146 -12.96 18.93 25.72
N LEU A 147 -11.90 19.51 25.13
CA LEU A 147 -11.39 20.81 25.57
C LEU A 147 -12.43 21.93 25.39
N ARG A 148 -13.18 21.92 24.30
CA ARG A 148 -14.27 22.90 24.04
C ARG A 148 -15.46 22.74 25.00
N ALA A 149 -15.64 21.59 25.62
CA ALA A 149 -16.68 21.35 26.62
C ALA A 149 -16.27 21.80 28.03
N LEU A 150 -15.00 22.16 28.27
CA LEU A 150 -14.51 22.67 29.55
C LEU A 150 -14.84 24.16 29.71
N ASP A 151 -14.79 24.64 30.94
CA ASP A 151 -14.89 26.07 31.20
C ASP A 151 -13.66 26.81 30.62
N PRO A 152 -13.84 28.10 30.25
CA PRO A 152 -12.78 28.85 29.57
C PRO A 152 -11.45 28.92 30.36
N GLY A 153 -11.52 29.04 31.69
CA GLY A 153 -10.30 29.14 32.52
C GLY A 153 -9.52 27.82 32.57
N THR A 154 -10.19 26.70 32.66
CA THR A 154 -9.56 25.37 32.59
C THR A 154 -8.99 25.10 31.20
N MET A 155 -9.72 25.47 30.14
CA MET A 155 -9.25 25.34 28.77
C MET A 155 -7.98 26.15 28.56
N GLU A 156 -7.93 27.41 28.96
CA GLU A 156 -6.75 28.27 28.84
C GLU A 156 -5.52 27.72 29.56
N ARG A 157 -5.70 27.18 30.77
CA ARG A 157 -4.62 26.51 31.53
C ARG A 157 -4.08 25.29 30.79
N ILE A 158 -4.94 24.48 30.16
CA ILE A 158 -4.50 23.33 29.39
C ILE A 158 -3.72 23.78 28.15
N TYR A 159 -4.21 24.80 27.46
CA TYR A 159 -3.49 25.35 26.29
C TYR A 159 -2.14 25.92 26.71
N SER A 160 -2.01 26.66 27.81
CA SER A 160 -0.75 27.19 28.30
C SER A 160 0.27 26.10 28.67
N LEU A 161 -0.19 24.93 29.12
CA LEU A 161 0.69 23.82 29.50
C LEU A 161 1.14 22.98 28.28
N PHE A 162 0.29 22.81 27.29
CA PHE A 162 0.49 21.84 26.20
C PHE A 162 0.73 22.48 24.82
N CYS A 163 0.47 23.77 24.64
CA CYS A 163 0.92 24.52 23.48
C CYS A 163 2.42 24.74 23.53
N PHE A 164 3.04 24.85 22.37
CA PHE A 164 4.42 25.24 22.28
C PHE A 164 4.55 26.77 22.28
N ILE A 165 5.21 27.32 23.30
CA ILE A 165 5.38 28.76 23.48
C ILE A 165 6.86 29.10 23.23
N PRO A 166 7.23 29.80 22.14
CA PRO A 166 8.62 30.01 21.76
C PRO A 166 9.45 30.81 22.74
N GLU A 167 8.80 31.65 23.54
CA GLU A 167 9.43 32.51 24.55
C GLU A 167 9.85 31.73 25.81
N GLU A 168 9.23 30.62 26.08
CA GLU A 168 9.45 29.81 27.26
C GLU A 168 10.43 28.67 27.02
N LEU A 169 11.72 28.89 27.20
CA LEU A 169 12.80 27.92 26.95
C LEU A 169 13.08 27.01 28.14
N HIS A 170 12.09 26.33 28.68
CA HIS A 170 12.29 25.30 29.72
C HIS A 170 12.09 23.89 29.14
N VAL A 171 12.57 22.87 29.88
CA VAL A 171 12.60 21.47 29.39
C VAL A 171 11.23 20.95 28.94
N TRP A 172 10.17 21.26 29.68
CA TRP A 172 8.81 20.86 29.33
C TRP A 172 8.42 21.43 27.95
N ASN A 173 8.62 22.71 27.76
CA ASN A 173 8.23 23.40 26.53
C ASN A 173 9.12 23.01 25.33
N LEU A 174 10.38 22.61 25.55
CA LEU A 174 11.27 22.18 24.47
C LEU A 174 11.11 20.71 24.07
N ILE A 175 10.62 19.85 24.96
CA ILE A 175 10.54 18.40 24.70
C ILE A 175 9.10 17.90 24.62
N ILE A 176 8.25 18.29 25.55
CA ILE A 176 6.88 17.78 25.67
C ILE A 176 5.92 18.58 24.79
N SER A 177 5.94 19.91 24.91
CA SER A 177 5.00 20.78 24.16
C SER A 177 5.11 20.64 22.64
N PRO A 178 6.29 20.43 22.00
CA PRO A 178 6.37 20.15 20.55
C PRO A 178 5.65 18.88 20.10
N ILE A 179 5.42 17.94 21.02
CA ILE A 179 4.67 16.71 20.74
C ILE A 179 3.18 16.90 21.06
N THR A 180 2.86 17.53 22.18
CA THR A 180 1.47 17.68 22.62
C THR A 180 0.70 18.71 21.81
N CYS A 181 1.36 19.77 21.37
CA CYS A 181 0.74 20.81 20.52
C CYS A 181 0.20 20.27 19.20
N ILE A 182 0.71 19.13 18.71
CA ILE A 182 0.24 18.46 17.48
C ILE A 182 -1.24 18.02 17.61
N PHE A 183 -1.72 17.78 18.84
CA PHE A 183 -3.08 17.34 19.13
C PHE A 183 -4.03 18.48 19.48
N LEU A 184 -3.57 19.70 19.59
CA LEU A 184 -4.36 20.88 19.90
C LEU A 184 -4.75 21.64 18.63
N HIS A 185 -5.95 22.18 18.57
CA HIS A 185 -6.45 22.94 17.42
C HIS A 185 -7.18 24.20 17.88
N ALA A 186 -6.88 25.33 17.22
CA ALA A 186 -7.45 26.64 17.57
C ALA A 186 -8.98 26.67 17.44
N ASP A 187 -9.51 26.07 16.37
CA ASP A 187 -10.93 26.04 16.04
C ASP A 187 -11.30 24.78 15.27
N ALA A 188 -12.59 24.60 15.03
CA ALA A 188 -13.12 23.43 14.33
C ALA A 188 -12.72 23.40 12.85
N GLU A 189 -12.61 24.54 12.19
CA GLU A 189 -12.21 24.62 10.78
C GLU A 189 -10.76 24.14 10.62
N HIS A 190 -9.85 24.62 11.46
CA HIS A 190 -8.46 24.18 11.52
C HIS A 190 -8.34 22.66 11.77
N LEU A 191 -9.13 22.14 12.73
CA LEU A 191 -9.20 20.71 13.01
C LEU A 191 -9.60 19.92 11.75
N TRP A 192 -10.73 20.25 11.14
CA TRP A 192 -11.28 19.45 10.06
C TRP A 192 -10.43 19.49 8.79
N PHE A 193 -9.77 20.61 8.46
CA PHE A 193 -8.80 20.67 7.37
C PHE A 193 -7.59 19.77 7.63
N ASN A 194 -7.08 19.77 8.86
CA ASN A 194 -6.00 18.87 9.24
C ASN A 194 -6.43 17.40 9.16
N MET A 195 -7.59 17.05 9.67
CA MET A 195 -8.09 15.67 9.63
C MET A 195 -8.34 15.18 8.21
N ALA A 196 -8.86 16.03 7.33
CA ALA A 196 -9.02 15.70 5.91
C ALA A 196 -7.66 15.46 5.22
N ALA A 197 -6.67 16.30 5.45
CA ALA A 197 -5.33 16.10 4.91
C ALA A 197 -4.65 14.85 5.48
N LEU A 198 -4.78 14.60 6.79
CA LEU A 198 -4.28 13.40 7.44
C LEU A 198 -4.95 12.14 6.88
N TRP A 199 -6.24 12.17 6.62
CA TRP A 199 -6.95 11.07 6.02
C TRP A 199 -6.44 10.74 4.61
N VAL A 200 -6.29 11.75 3.75
CA VAL A 200 -5.84 11.60 2.35
C VAL A 200 -4.41 11.05 2.28
N PHE A 201 -3.47 11.70 2.96
CA PHE A 201 -2.05 11.34 2.87
C PHE A 201 -1.66 10.26 3.86
N GLY A 202 -2.24 10.27 5.06
CA GLY A 202 -1.90 9.35 6.14
C GLY A 202 -2.22 7.91 5.79
N LEU A 203 -3.44 7.61 5.34
CA LEU A 203 -3.83 6.24 4.97
C LEU A 203 -2.93 5.66 3.87
N ALA A 204 -2.61 6.46 2.86
CA ALA A 204 -1.77 6.02 1.77
C ALA A 204 -0.34 5.71 2.22
N VAL A 205 0.24 6.55 3.08
CA VAL A 205 1.58 6.34 3.65
C VAL A 205 1.57 5.16 4.61
N GLU A 206 0.64 5.11 5.57
CA GLU A 206 0.56 4.03 6.56
C GLU A 206 0.48 2.65 5.91
N LYS A 207 -0.32 2.51 4.84
CA LYS A 207 -0.44 1.27 4.09
C LYS A 207 0.88 0.78 3.51
N ARG A 208 1.77 1.69 3.13
CA ARG A 208 3.06 1.36 2.50
C ARG A 208 4.20 1.18 3.51
N VAL A 209 4.21 1.95 4.60
CA VAL A 209 5.32 1.90 5.57
C VAL A 209 4.98 1.12 6.83
N GLY A 210 3.71 0.80 7.06
CA GLY A 210 3.18 0.16 8.27
C GLY A 210 2.95 1.16 9.41
N TRP A 211 2.03 0.83 10.34
CA TRP A 211 1.56 1.72 11.38
C TRP A 211 2.68 2.22 12.34
N LYS A 212 3.66 1.36 12.67
CA LYS A 212 4.76 1.74 13.58
C LYS A 212 5.64 2.83 12.99
N LYS A 213 6.07 2.66 11.73
CA LYS A 213 6.87 3.67 11.03
C LYS A 213 6.05 4.93 10.76
N PHE A 214 4.77 4.78 10.45
CA PHE A 214 3.87 5.91 10.23
C PHE A 214 3.75 6.81 11.48
N ILE A 215 3.50 6.24 12.67
CA ILE A 215 3.48 6.99 13.93
C ILE A 215 4.84 7.65 14.20
N TYR A 216 5.94 6.93 13.99
CA TYR A 216 7.28 7.50 14.11
C TYR A 216 7.47 8.73 13.22
N PHE A 217 7.08 8.66 11.94
CA PHE A 217 7.18 9.81 11.04
C PHE A 217 6.28 10.96 11.49
N TYR A 218 5.05 10.68 11.84
CA TYR A 218 4.09 11.68 12.28
C TYR A 218 4.60 12.47 13.50
N LEU A 219 5.02 11.77 14.55
CA LEU A 219 5.51 12.40 15.77
C LEU A 219 6.86 13.10 15.55
N MET A 220 7.80 12.47 14.83
CA MET A 220 9.13 13.03 14.62
C MET A 220 9.08 14.27 13.72
N THR A 221 8.30 14.25 12.65
CA THR A 221 8.19 15.43 11.77
C THR A 221 7.40 16.55 12.43
N GLY A 222 6.40 16.23 13.24
CA GLY A 222 5.70 17.21 14.06
C GLY A 222 6.61 17.86 15.08
N PHE A 223 7.40 17.07 15.79
CA PHE A 223 8.42 17.59 16.72
C PHE A 223 9.41 18.52 16.02
N LEU A 224 10.01 18.08 14.91
CA LEU A 224 10.97 18.89 14.14
C LEU A 224 10.35 20.16 13.58
N SER A 225 9.11 20.09 13.15
CA SER A 225 8.33 21.23 12.65
C SER A 225 8.12 22.28 13.73
N SER A 226 7.73 21.85 14.94
CA SER A 226 7.52 22.77 16.08
C SER A 226 8.80 23.48 16.50
N LEU A 227 9.97 22.86 16.34
CA LEU A 227 11.26 23.50 16.61
C LEU A 227 11.64 24.62 15.62
N ALA A 228 10.95 24.77 14.51
CA ALA A 228 11.17 25.89 13.58
C ALA A 228 10.71 27.23 14.16
N THR A 229 9.63 27.23 14.93
CA THR A 229 9.02 28.43 15.52
C THR A 229 9.97 29.21 16.45
N PRO A 230 10.70 28.57 17.40
CA PRO A 230 11.67 29.26 18.23
C PRO A 230 12.80 29.90 17.42
N LEU A 231 13.22 29.30 16.31
CA LEU A 231 14.26 29.87 15.45
C LEU A 231 13.81 31.22 14.86
N VAL A 232 12.54 31.30 14.46
CA VAL A 232 11.93 32.55 13.95
C VAL A 232 11.89 33.59 15.05
N TYR A 233 11.44 33.23 16.25
CA TYR A 233 11.40 34.13 17.40
C TYR A 233 12.80 34.68 17.75
N LEU A 234 13.80 33.80 17.82
CA LEU A 234 15.18 34.20 18.13
C LEU A 234 15.76 35.21 17.11
N VAL A 235 15.38 35.08 15.83
CA VAL A 235 15.90 35.96 14.76
C VAL A 235 15.07 37.24 14.64
N SER A 236 13.74 37.14 14.62
CA SER A 236 12.86 38.28 14.38
C SER A 236 12.57 39.13 15.59
N ARG A 237 12.67 38.53 16.81
CA ARG A 237 12.27 39.15 18.09
C ARG A 237 10.83 39.65 18.10
N GLN A 238 10.00 39.15 17.16
CA GLN A 238 8.57 39.43 17.13
C GLN A 238 7.82 38.37 17.92
N GLU A 239 6.86 38.80 18.73
CA GLU A 239 5.95 37.90 19.41
C GLU A 239 5.20 37.03 18.38
N PHE A 240 5.32 35.75 18.55
CA PHE A 240 4.63 34.77 17.72
C PHE A 240 3.61 34.04 18.59
N MET A 241 2.41 33.84 18.04
CA MET A 241 1.41 33.06 18.75
C MET A 241 1.91 31.64 18.96
N SER A 242 1.48 31.01 20.06
CA SER A 242 1.81 29.63 20.35
C SER A 242 1.53 28.70 19.16
N SER A 243 2.50 27.82 18.84
CA SER A 243 2.34 26.86 17.76
C SER A 243 1.40 25.73 18.22
N ILE A 244 0.31 25.51 17.48
CA ILE A 244 -0.67 24.47 17.71
C ILE A 244 -1.15 23.86 16.40
N GLY A 245 -1.46 22.56 16.41
CA GLY A 245 -2.06 21.86 15.30
C GLY A 245 -1.21 20.74 14.71
N ALA A 246 -1.90 19.78 14.14
CA ALA A 246 -1.32 18.62 13.48
C ALA A 246 -0.58 18.97 12.17
N SER A 247 -0.71 20.19 11.69
CA SER A 247 -0.32 20.58 10.32
C SER A 247 1.14 20.33 9.98
N GLY A 248 2.06 20.63 10.89
CA GLY A 248 3.49 20.35 10.70
C GLY A 248 3.81 18.86 10.57
N ALA A 249 3.17 18.01 11.38
CA ALA A 249 3.28 16.56 11.28
C ALA A 249 2.67 16.04 9.97
N ILE A 250 1.52 16.57 9.57
CA ILE A 250 0.83 16.22 8.31
C ILE A 250 1.69 16.63 7.11
N MET A 251 2.33 17.79 7.15
CA MET A 251 3.30 18.21 6.13
C MET A 251 4.47 17.23 6.05
N GLY A 252 4.94 16.72 7.20
CA GLY A 252 5.93 15.64 7.23
C GLY A 252 5.46 14.37 6.57
N ILE A 253 4.22 13.93 6.81
CA ILE A 253 3.61 12.78 6.12
C ILE A 253 3.48 13.05 4.62
N MET A 254 3.14 14.28 4.19
CA MET A 254 3.17 14.66 2.78
C MET A 254 4.58 14.59 2.18
N GLY A 255 5.62 14.91 2.96
CA GLY A 255 7.02 14.73 2.58
C GLY A 255 7.39 13.24 2.37
N VAL A 256 6.97 12.36 3.29
CA VAL A 256 7.11 10.91 3.14
C VAL A 256 6.36 10.41 1.90
N TYR A 257 5.13 10.89 1.69
CA TYR A 257 4.32 10.59 0.52
C TYR A 257 5.05 10.99 -0.79
N ALA A 258 5.61 12.19 -0.84
CA ALA A 258 6.35 12.70 -2.00
C ALA A 258 7.56 11.84 -2.37
N VAL A 259 8.16 11.15 -1.40
CA VAL A 259 9.30 10.22 -1.64
C VAL A 259 8.81 8.81 -2.00
N ARG A 260 7.83 8.29 -1.26
CA ARG A 260 7.42 6.88 -1.35
C ARG A 260 6.39 6.63 -2.47
N LEU A 261 5.50 7.60 -2.71
CA LEU A 261 4.33 7.50 -3.57
C LEU A 261 4.32 8.58 -4.69
N PHE A 262 5.50 9.10 -5.05
CA PHE A 262 5.69 10.21 -5.99
C PHE A 262 4.99 10.03 -7.34
N TYR A 263 4.77 8.80 -7.78
CA TYR A 263 4.20 8.43 -9.07
C TYR A 263 2.66 8.37 -9.06
N ARG A 264 2.03 8.40 -7.88
CA ARG A 264 0.57 8.22 -7.76
C ARG A 264 -0.19 9.50 -8.07
N LYS A 265 -1.42 9.30 -8.54
CA LYS A 265 -2.39 10.39 -8.70
C LYS A 265 -3.33 10.36 -7.50
N LEU A 266 -3.61 11.52 -6.95
CA LEU A 266 -4.65 11.70 -5.96
C LEU A 266 -5.96 12.01 -6.67
N VAL A 267 -7.03 11.42 -6.19
CA VAL A 267 -8.38 11.74 -6.64
C VAL A 267 -8.95 12.77 -5.68
N PHE A 268 -9.13 13.97 -6.17
CA PHE A 268 -9.79 15.03 -5.43
C PHE A 268 -11.29 15.00 -5.73
N PRO A 269 -12.13 14.83 -4.71
CA PRO A 269 -13.52 15.18 -4.86
C PRO A 269 -13.62 16.70 -4.82
N VAL A 270 -13.99 17.32 -5.92
CA VAL A 270 -14.41 18.71 -5.90
C VAL A 270 -15.87 18.70 -5.48
N PRO A 271 -16.22 19.19 -4.27
CA PRO A 271 -17.59 19.15 -3.78
C PRO A 271 -18.47 20.02 -4.66
N LEU A 272 -19.54 19.45 -5.22
CA LEU A 272 -20.57 20.17 -5.96
C LEU A 272 -21.45 21.00 -5.03
N LEU A 273 -21.71 20.47 -3.83
CA LEU A 273 -22.56 21.11 -2.81
C LEU A 273 -21.99 20.78 -1.42
N PRO A 274 -21.41 21.74 -0.68
CA PRO A 274 -21.15 21.56 0.74
C PRO A 274 -22.49 21.54 1.53
N PRO A 275 -22.72 20.64 2.50
CA PRO A 275 -21.80 19.64 3.06
C PRO A 275 -21.90 18.24 2.43
N ILE A 276 -22.56 18.10 1.28
CA ILE A 276 -22.76 16.80 0.63
C ILE A 276 -21.45 16.44 -0.06
N PHE A 277 -20.84 15.33 0.32
CA PHE A 277 -19.61 14.76 -0.30
C PHE A 277 -19.86 14.22 -1.73
N LEU A 278 -20.81 14.82 -2.44
CA LEU A 278 -21.06 14.56 -3.84
C LEU A 278 -20.11 15.45 -4.64
N GLY A 279 -19.08 14.86 -5.19
CA GLY A 279 -18.08 15.59 -5.95
C GLY A 279 -17.65 14.82 -7.19
N PHE A 280 -17.05 15.50 -8.12
CA PHE A 280 -16.44 14.88 -9.27
C PHE A 280 -14.98 14.52 -9.00
N LYS A 281 -14.52 13.44 -9.63
CA LYS A 281 -13.17 12.90 -9.48
C LYS A 281 -12.19 13.65 -10.38
N VAL A 282 -11.35 14.49 -9.80
CA VAL A 282 -10.21 15.06 -10.52
C VAL A 282 -8.95 14.31 -10.14
N LYS A 283 -8.35 13.61 -11.13
CA LYS A 283 -7.08 12.89 -10.92
C LYS A 283 -5.92 13.88 -11.07
N VAL A 284 -5.37 14.32 -9.95
CA VAL A 284 -4.23 15.24 -9.89
C VAL A 284 -2.97 14.47 -9.54
N ASN A 285 -1.86 14.79 -10.21
CA ASN A 285 -0.57 14.28 -9.81
C ASN A 285 -0.25 14.74 -8.38
N SER A 286 0.00 13.78 -7.48
CA SER A 286 0.22 14.09 -6.06
C SER A 286 1.45 14.97 -5.84
N LEU A 287 2.53 14.73 -6.60
CA LEU A 287 3.74 15.54 -6.49
C LEU A 287 3.52 16.97 -6.96
N LEU A 288 2.71 17.17 -8.02
CA LEU A 288 2.30 18.50 -8.47
C LEU A 288 1.54 19.23 -7.37
N LEU A 289 0.59 18.57 -6.73
CA LEU A 289 -0.19 19.15 -5.65
C LEU A 289 0.70 19.55 -4.46
N ILE A 290 1.58 18.64 -4.02
CA ILE A 290 2.50 18.89 -2.90
C ILE A 290 3.44 20.04 -3.23
N ALA A 291 3.98 20.08 -4.46
CA ALA A 291 4.86 21.15 -4.91
C ALA A 291 4.15 22.51 -4.97
N THR A 292 2.91 22.53 -5.46
CA THR A 292 2.08 23.74 -5.49
C THR A 292 1.78 24.22 -4.07
N TYR A 293 1.41 23.30 -3.17
CA TYR A 293 1.15 23.64 -1.78
C TYR A 293 2.42 24.18 -1.08
N LEU A 294 3.58 23.55 -1.28
CA LEU A 294 4.86 24.02 -0.77
C LEU A 294 5.21 25.42 -1.29
N TYR A 295 4.96 25.67 -2.58
CA TYR A 295 5.16 26.99 -3.16
C TYR A 295 4.33 28.06 -2.44
N PHE A 296 3.05 27.80 -2.20
CA PHE A 296 2.19 28.73 -1.44
C PHE A 296 2.71 28.95 -0.02
N GLN A 297 3.23 27.91 0.67
CA GLN A 297 3.84 28.07 1.98
C GLN A 297 5.03 29.04 1.92
N ILE A 298 5.93 28.85 0.95
CA ILE A 298 7.14 29.69 0.79
C ILE A 298 6.78 31.15 0.53
N VAL A 299 5.85 31.41 -0.40
CA VAL A 299 5.40 32.77 -0.76
C VAL A 299 4.68 33.46 0.41
N SER A 300 4.03 32.67 1.27
CA SER A 300 3.28 33.19 2.41
C SER A 300 4.14 33.47 3.66
N VAL A 301 5.40 33.00 3.71
CA VAL A 301 6.31 33.25 4.85
C VAL A 301 6.37 34.72 5.28
N PRO A 302 6.48 35.72 4.37
CA PRO A 302 6.51 37.13 4.78
C PRO A 302 5.24 37.61 5.51
N ASN A 303 4.12 36.91 5.31
CA ASN A 303 2.84 37.26 5.91
C ASN A 303 2.52 36.44 7.18
N MET A 304 3.44 35.59 7.69
CA MET A 304 3.18 34.66 8.79
C MET A 304 2.69 35.35 10.07
N PHE A 305 3.23 36.51 10.39
CA PHE A 305 2.84 37.28 11.58
C PHE A 305 1.43 37.90 11.46
N LYS A 306 0.95 38.14 10.24
CA LYS A 306 -0.40 38.68 9.98
C LYS A 306 -1.45 37.59 9.90
N SER A 307 -1.10 36.44 9.33
CA SER A 307 -2.03 35.33 9.08
C SER A 307 -2.16 34.37 10.27
N HIS A 308 -1.31 34.50 11.29
CA HIS A 308 -1.22 33.57 12.42
C HIS A 308 -1.00 32.10 12.00
N VAL A 309 -0.38 31.87 10.83
CA VAL A 309 -0.05 30.54 10.30
C VAL A 309 1.45 30.38 10.28
N ASP A 310 1.95 29.31 10.89
CA ASP A 310 3.37 28.98 10.92
C ASP A 310 3.81 28.28 9.62
N TYR A 311 3.96 29.06 8.56
CA TYR A 311 4.39 28.58 7.26
C TYR A 311 5.78 27.94 7.29
N LEU A 312 6.66 28.40 8.18
CA LEU A 312 8.01 27.86 8.31
C LEU A 312 7.97 26.47 8.95
N ALA A 313 7.16 26.27 9.98
CA ALA A 313 6.92 24.96 10.56
C ALA A 313 6.39 23.97 9.51
N HIS A 314 5.49 24.40 8.64
CA HIS A 314 4.99 23.57 7.52
C HIS A 314 6.11 23.17 6.56
N ILE A 315 6.98 24.11 6.17
CA ILE A 315 8.11 23.84 5.27
C ILE A 315 9.08 22.85 5.94
N VAL A 316 9.45 23.10 7.21
CA VAL A 316 10.34 22.22 7.96
C VAL A 316 9.73 20.84 8.15
N GLY A 317 8.42 20.74 8.44
CA GLY A 317 7.69 19.48 8.51
C GLY A 317 7.84 18.69 7.21
N LEU A 318 7.53 19.27 6.07
CA LEU A 318 7.63 18.63 4.76
C LEU A 318 9.07 18.18 4.44
N LEU A 319 10.05 19.06 4.63
CA LEU A 319 11.45 18.74 4.34
C LEU A 319 11.99 17.66 5.27
N SER A 320 11.60 17.65 6.55
CA SER A 320 11.98 16.59 7.49
C SER A 320 11.38 15.25 7.08
N GLY A 321 10.15 15.22 6.60
CA GLY A 321 9.52 14.01 6.06
C GLY A 321 10.25 13.48 4.82
N VAL A 322 10.60 14.36 3.88
CA VAL A 322 11.42 14.00 2.69
C VAL A 322 12.78 13.44 3.13
N TYR A 323 13.44 14.10 4.06
CA TYR A 323 14.75 13.67 4.56
C TYR A 323 14.68 12.29 5.23
N LEU A 324 13.75 12.11 6.17
CA LEU A 324 13.60 10.85 6.90
C LEU A 324 13.23 9.69 6.00
N ALA A 325 12.32 9.90 5.05
CA ALA A 325 11.92 8.88 4.06
C ALA A 325 13.08 8.50 3.13
N SER A 326 13.85 9.48 2.67
CA SER A 326 15.03 9.25 1.83
C SER A 326 16.12 8.46 2.57
N ARG A 327 16.27 8.68 3.89
CA ARG A 327 17.21 7.93 4.73
C ARG A 327 16.84 6.47 4.87
N GLN A 328 15.55 6.14 4.80
CA GLN A 328 15.03 4.77 4.87
C GLN A 328 14.91 4.08 3.50
N LYS A 329 15.45 4.67 2.44
CA LYS A 329 15.41 4.12 1.07
C LYS A 329 14.01 3.95 0.48
N PHE A 330 13.01 4.63 1.02
CA PHE A 330 11.62 4.54 0.52
C PHE A 330 11.46 4.96 -0.94
N GLN A 331 12.42 5.72 -1.46
CA GLN A 331 12.48 6.05 -2.86
C GLN A 331 12.71 4.82 -3.75
N GLU A 332 13.61 3.92 -3.35
CA GLU A 332 13.91 2.68 -4.07
C GLU A 332 12.65 1.79 -4.11
N GLU A 333 12.01 1.59 -2.94
CA GLU A 333 10.73 0.86 -2.85
C GLU A 333 9.61 1.50 -3.68
N GLY A 334 9.54 2.84 -3.73
CA GLY A 334 8.55 3.57 -4.53
C GLY A 334 8.74 3.36 -6.03
N ILE A 335 9.99 3.25 -6.49
CA ILE A 335 10.30 2.97 -7.90
C ILE A 335 9.97 1.51 -8.24
N GLU A 336 10.27 0.56 -7.36
CA GLU A 336 9.88 -0.83 -7.54
C GLU A 336 8.36 -0.96 -7.69
N ASP A 337 7.59 -0.33 -6.77
CA ASP A 337 6.13 -0.32 -6.86
C ASP A 337 5.63 0.28 -8.18
N MET A 338 6.20 1.41 -8.60
CA MET A 338 5.83 2.07 -9.86
C MET A 338 6.08 1.15 -11.07
N LEU A 339 7.21 0.45 -11.10
CA LEU A 339 7.55 -0.45 -12.20
C LEU A 339 6.62 -1.67 -12.22
N VAL A 340 6.34 -2.27 -11.06
CA VAL A 340 5.41 -3.40 -10.95
C VAL A 340 4.00 -2.96 -11.38
N GLU A 341 3.49 -1.85 -10.87
CA GLU A 341 2.17 -1.34 -11.22
C GLU A 341 2.05 -1.03 -12.73
N ARG A 342 3.08 -0.38 -13.30
CA ARG A 342 3.10 -0.08 -14.74
C ARG A 342 3.17 -1.35 -15.58
N ALA A 343 4.00 -2.32 -15.19
CA ALA A 343 4.11 -3.59 -15.89
C ALA A 343 2.79 -4.38 -15.84
N THR A 344 2.14 -4.42 -14.67
CA THR A 344 0.82 -5.06 -14.50
C THR A 344 -0.23 -4.39 -15.39
N ASN A 345 -0.27 -3.06 -15.44
CA ASN A 345 -1.20 -2.34 -16.33
C ASN A 345 -0.96 -2.66 -17.82
N LEU A 346 0.31 -2.78 -18.26
CA LEU A 346 0.62 -3.19 -19.64
C LEU A 346 0.15 -4.62 -19.93
N ILE A 347 0.24 -5.52 -18.94
CA ILE A 347 -0.23 -6.90 -19.05
C ILE A 347 -1.74 -6.94 -19.14
N ASP A 348 -2.44 -6.26 -18.23
CA ASP A 348 -3.91 -6.26 -18.13
C ASP A 348 -4.57 -5.65 -19.37
N ASN A 349 -3.97 -4.58 -19.92
CA ASN A 349 -4.43 -3.92 -21.15
C ASN A 349 -4.00 -4.66 -22.44
N LYS A 350 -3.21 -5.75 -22.31
CA LYS A 350 -2.65 -6.50 -23.45
C LYS A 350 -1.82 -5.64 -24.41
N GLU A 351 -1.09 -4.69 -23.85
CA GLU A 351 -0.21 -3.79 -24.59
C GLU A 351 1.19 -4.41 -24.80
N ASP A 352 2.25 -3.79 -24.32
CA ASP A 352 3.64 -4.22 -24.53
C ASP A 352 4.13 -5.22 -23.46
N TYR A 353 3.96 -6.52 -23.72
CA TYR A 353 4.46 -7.59 -22.86
C TYR A 353 6.00 -7.60 -22.75
N ALA A 354 6.73 -7.15 -23.78
CA ALA A 354 8.19 -7.11 -23.75
C ALA A 354 8.68 -5.99 -22.79
N GLU A 355 8.06 -4.82 -22.83
CA GLU A 355 8.35 -3.75 -21.88
C GLU A 355 7.96 -4.15 -20.46
N ALA A 356 6.79 -4.79 -20.27
CA ALA A 356 6.36 -5.30 -18.97
C ALA A 356 7.38 -6.31 -18.38
N ARG A 357 7.81 -7.29 -19.18
CA ARG A 357 8.85 -8.26 -18.77
C ARG A 357 10.14 -7.56 -18.36
N LYS A 358 10.62 -6.61 -19.15
CA LYS A 358 11.84 -5.85 -18.85
C LYS A 358 11.75 -5.10 -17.52
N MET A 359 10.60 -4.47 -17.24
CA MET A 359 10.35 -3.78 -15.96
C MET A 359 10.38 -4.75 -14.79
N LEU A 360 9.68 -5.88 -14.89
CA LEU A 360 9.60 -6.86 -13.81
C LEU A 360 10.95 -7.54 -13.56
N LEU A 361 11.70 -7.91 -14.59
CA LEU A 361 13.05 -8.44 -14.45
C LEU A 361 13.97 -7.45 -13.75
N ALA A 362 13.91 -6.17 -14.11
CA ALA A 362 14.70 -5.13 -13.47
C ALA A 362 14.36 -5.00 -11.97
N VAL A 363 13.08 -5.18 -11.57
CA VAL A 363 12.69 -5.22 -10.15
C VAL A 363 13.25 -6.44 -9.46
N VAL A 364 13.14 -7.63 -10.05
CA VAL A 364 13.61 -8.90 -9.45
C VAL A 364 15.13 -8.95 -9.35
N GLU A 365 15.86 -8.38 -10.30
CA GLU A 365 17.32 -8.24 -10.24
C GLU A 365 17.77 -7.33 -9.09
N HIS A 366 17.04 -6.24 -8.86
CA HIS A 366 17.35 -5.32 -7.75
C HIS A 366 16.92 -5.86 -6.39
N ASN A 367 15.72 -6.42 -6.34
CA ASN A 367 15.10 -6.99 -5.14
C ASN A 367 14.57 -8.39 -5.44
N PRO A 368 15.43 -9.43 -5.33
CA PRO A 368 15.05 -10.82 -5.59
C PRO A 368 13.94 -11.36 -4.66
N GLU A 369 13.60 -10.60 -3.63
CA GLU A 369 12.61 -10.94 -2.64
C GLU A 369 11.23 -10.27 -2.89
N ARG A 370 11.10 -9.51 -3.99
CA ARG A 370 9.86 -8.80 -4.32
C ARG A 370 8.81 -9.74 -4.91
N VAL A 371 7.95 -10.28 -4.05
CA VAL A 371 6.98 -11.32 -4.40
C VAL A 371 6.03 -10.87 -5.51
N GLU A 372 5.54 -9.63 -5.48
CA GLU A 372 4.62 -9.11 -6.48
C GLU A 372 5.22 -9.13 -7.90
N ALA A 373 6.50 -8.78 -8.03
CA ALA A 373 7.20 -8.82 -9.31
C ALA A 373 7.45 -10.25 -9.78
N ILE A 374 7.80 -11.16 -8.85
CA ILE A 374 8.02 -12.57 -9.14
C ILE A 374 6.71 -13.23 -9.64
N VAL A 375 5.59 -12.97 -8.96
CA VAL A 375 4.26 -13.49 -9.36
C VAL A 375 3.86 -12.96 -10.73
N ALA A 376 4.07 -11.65 -10.97
CA ALA A 376 3.75 -11.05 -12.26
C ALA A 376 4.59 -11.66 -13.40
N LEU A 377 5.88 -11.91 -13.18
CA LEU A 377 6.76 -12.61 -14.14
C LEU A 377 6.31 -14.05 -14.37
N ALA A 378 6.00 -14.78 -13.30
CA ALA A 378 5.53 -16.16 -13.41
C ALA A 378 4.30 -16.28 -14.32
N ARG A 379 3.35 -15.35 -14.18
CA ARG A 379 2.13 -15.31 -15.00
C ARG A 379 2.37 -14.80 -16.43
N LEU A 380 3.32 -13.87 -16.60
CA LEU A 380 3.61 -13.27 -17.90
C LEU A 380 4.34 -14.23 -18.83
N LEU A 381 5.25 -15.03 -18.30
CA LEU A 381 6.05 -15.97 -19.08
C LEU A 381 5.18 -17.15 -19.54
N LYS A 382 5.42 -17.61 -20.78
CA LYS A 382 4.84 -18.89 -21.22
C LYS A 382 5.32 -20.03 -20.31
N PRO A 383 4.55 -21.12 -20.18
CA PRO A 383 4.97 -22.28 -19.40
C PRO A 383 6.36 -22.76 -19.83
N SER A 384 7.31 -22.65 -18.92
CA SER A 384 8.73 -22.93 -19.13
C SER A 384 9.39 -23.21 -17.78
N GLU A 385 10.61 -23.72 -17.77
CA GLU A 385 11.39 -23.92 -16.56
C GLU A 385 11.63 -22.58 -15.82
N GLU A 386 11.89 -21.49 -16.55
CA GLU A 386 12.04 -20.16 -15.96
C GLU A 386 10.74 -19.71 -15.23
N SER A 387 9.59 -19.85 -15.88
CA SER A 387 8.30 -19.52 -15.28
C SER A 387 8.00 -20.41 -14.06
N ARG A 388 8.32 -21.70 -14.14
CA ARG A 388 8.16 -22.66 -13.02
C ARG A 388 8.94 -22.19 -11.79
N GLN A 389 10.20 -21.86 -11.95
CA GLN A 389 11.06 -21.37 -10.87
C GLN A 389 10.53 -20.11 -10.20
N PHE A 390 9.96 -19.18 -10.97
CA PHE A 390 9.30 -18.00 -10.40
C PHE A 390 8.05 -18.35 -9.60
N TYR A 391 7.21 -19.28 -10.10
CA TYR A 391 6.07 -19.77 -9.33
C TYR A 391 6.50 -20.40 -8.01
N GLU A 392 7.46 -21.33 -8.06
CA GLU A 392 7.95 -22.03 -6.88
C GLU A 392 8.52 -21.09 -5.84
N LYS A 393 9.36 -20.14 -6.26
CA LYS A 393 9.92 -19.12 -5.38
C LYS A 393 8.84 -18.26 -4.71
N ALA A 394 7.86 -17.79 -5.49
CA ALA A 394 6.76 -16.98 -4.96
C ALA A 394 5.88 -17.77 -3.98
N ILE A 395 5.53 -19.02 -4.31
CA ILE A 395 4.68 -19.88 -3.48
C ILE A 395 5.35 -20.14 -2.13
N ARG A 396 6.63 -20.52 -2.11
CA ARG A 396 7.37 -20.76 -0.85
C ARG A 396 7.41 -19.51 0.02
N LYS A 397 7.66 -18.35 -0.56
CA LYS A 397 7.73 -17.09 0.17
C LYS A 397 6.37 -16.64 0.70
N LEU A 398 5.33 -16.76 -0.11
CA LEU A 398 3.97 -16.45 0.32
C LEU A 398 3.48 -17.41 1.40
N LEU A 399 3.91 -18.66 1.39
CA LEU A 399 3.50 -19.65 2.40
C LEU A 399 3.90 -19.22 3.83
N GLU A 400 4.98 -18.47 3.98
CA GLU A 400 5.43 -17.95 5.27
C GLU A 400 4.68 -16.68 5.71
N THR A 401 4.27 -15.83 4.75
CA THR A 401 3.73 -14.50 5.06
C THR A 401 2.23 -14.38 4.81
N LYS A 402 1.74 -15.03 3.75
CA LYS A 402 0.35 -14.97 3.27
C LYS A 402 -0.09 -16.33 2.71
N PRO A 403 -0.28 -17.32 3.56
CA PRO A 403 -0.47 -18.70 3.13
C PRO A 403 -1.72 -18.93 2.26
N GLU A 404 -2.77 -18.13 2.42
CA GLU A 404 -3.95 -18.20 1.56
C GLU A 404 -3.63 -17.75 0.11
N GLU A 405 -2.84 -16.67 -0.06
CA GLU A 405 -2.38 -16.22 -1.38
C GLU A 405 -1.44 -17.26 -2.01
N SER A 406 -0.58 -17.89 -1.19
CA SER A 406 0.29 -19.00 -1.61
C SER A 406 -0.52 -20.17 -2.18
N ALA A 407 -1.60 -20.58 -1.49
CA ALA A 407 -2.45 -21.67 -1.93
C ALA A 407 -3.18 -21.32 -3.25
N ARG A 408 -3.63 -20.07 -3.43
CA ARG A 408 -4.22 -19.61 -4.70
C ARG A 408 -3.21 -19.68 -5.84
N LEU A 409 -1.99 -19.23 -5.60
CA LEU A 409 -0.91 -19.27 -6.59
C LEU A 409 -0.48 -20.71 -6.90
N PHE A 410 -0.42 -21.58 -5.89
CA PHE A 410 -0.17 -23.01 -6.09
C PHE A 410 -1.26 -23.67 -6.95
N ALA A 411 -2.52 -23.29 -6.78
CA ALA A 411 -3.60 -23.83 -7.60
C ALA A 411 -3.40 -23.46 -9.09
N GLU A 412 -2.94 -22.25 -9.40
CA GLU A 412 -2.57 -21.85 -10.77
C GLU A 412 -1.39 -22.68 -11.29
N TYR A 413 -0.31 -22.75 -10.50
CA TYR A 413 0.89 -23.52 -10.79
C TYR A 413 0.57 -24.99 -11.09
N PHE A 414 -0.19 -25.64 -10.22
CA PHE A 414 -0.49 -27.06 -10.35
C PHE A 414 -1.37 -27.40 -11.56
N VAL A 415 -2.22 -26.46 -11.99
CA VAL A 415 -2.98 -26.61 -13.25
C VAL A 415 -2.07 -26.64 -14.46
N ILE A 416 -1.00 -25.82 -14.44
CA ILE A 416 -0.07 -25.65 -15.57
C ILE A 416 0.96 -26.80 -15.60
N TYR A 417 1.62 -27.07 -14.49
CA TYR A 417 2.79 -27.94 -14.45
C TYR A 417 2.48 -29.37 -13.98
N ARG A 418 1.35 -29.58 -13.30
CA ARG A 418 0.93 -30.87 -12.75
C ARG A 418 1.92 -31.48 -11.74
N GLU A 419 2.83 -30.67 -11.20
CA GLU A 419 3.85 -31.09 -10.26
C GLU A 419 3.54 -30.58 -8.85
N PRO A 420 3.47 -31.46 -7.84
CA PRO A 420 3.40 -31.05 -6.44
C PRO A 420 4.78 -30.61 -5.94
N PHE A 421 4.78 -29.86 -4.84
CA PHE A 421 6.00 -29.56 -4.12
C PHE A 421 6.52 -30.78 -3.36
N GLU A 422 7.72 -30.67 -2.77
CA GLU A 422 8.23 -31.68 -1.83
C GLU A 422 7.24 -31.90 -0.67
N PRO A 423 7.27 -33.10 -0.04
CA PRO A 423 6.25 -33.52 0.93
C PRO A 423 5.98 -32.52 2.05
N GLU A 424 7.02 -31.93 2.65
CA GLU A 424 6.90 -30.95 3.74
C GLU A 424 6.16 -29.67 3.31
N THR A 425 6.53 -29.10 2.19
CA THR A 425 5.87 -27.89 1.65
C THR A 425 4.44 -28.19 1.23
N GLN A 426 4.21 -29.36 0.61
CA GLN A 426 2.88 -29.76 0.17
C GLN A 426 1.93 -30.00 1.35
N ASP A 427 2.40 -30.59 2.43
CA ASP A 427 1.63 -30.77 3.67
C ASP A 427 1.20 -29.41 4.25
N ARG A 428 2.12 -28.45 4.30
CA ARG A 428 1.83 -27.07 4.75
C ARG A 428 0.83 -26.32 3.83
N LEU A 429 0.81 -26.59 2.53
CA LEU A 429 -0.11 -25.98 1.56
C LEU A 429 -1.52 -26.60 1.62
N THR A 430 -1.62 -27.88 1.93
CA THR A 430 -2.87 -28.66 1.87
C THR A 430 -4.01 -28.08 2.71
N PRO A 431 -3.83 -27.66 3.97
CA PRO A 431 -4.89 -27.02 4.75
C PRO A 431 -5.44 -25.75 4.12
N TRP A 432 -4.57 -24.94 3.53
CA TRP A 432 -4.95 -23.68 2.89
C TRP A 432 -5.68 -23.89 1.56
N LEU A 433 -5.31 -24.92 0.79
CA LEU A 433 -6.06 -25.34 -0.39
C LEU A 433 -7.48 -25.80 -0.03
N LYS A 434 -7.64 -26.52 1.08
CA LYS A 434 -8.97 -26.88 1.60
C LYS A 434 -9.77 -25.64 1.99
N ASN A 435 -9.16 -24.69 2.67
CA ASN A 435 -9.82 -23.45 3.12
C ASN A 435 -10.33 -22.58 1.96
N ILE A 436 -9.60 -22.52 0.84
CA ILE A 436 -10.03 -21.80 -0.36
C ILE A 436 -10.95 -22.61 -1.28
N GLY A 437 -11.43 -23.78 -0.82
CA GLY A 437 -12.36 -24.63 -1.58
C GLY A 437 -11.72 -25.44 -2.70
N LYS A 438 -10.39 -25.56 -2.75
CA LYS A 438 -9.65 -26.30 -3.78
C LYS A 438 -9.27 -27.73 -3.33
N ILE A 439 -10.21 -28.45 -2.68
CA ILE A 439 -10.00 -29.78 -2.14
C ILE A 439 -9.57 -30.77 -3.23
N ASN A 440 -10.18 -30.70 -4.42
CA ASN A 440 -9.82 -31.56 -5.55
C ASN A 440 -8.35 -31.43 -5.97
N LEU A 441 -7.81 -30.19 -5.98
CA LEU A 441 -6.41 -29.93 -6.30
C LEU A 441 -5.48 -30.43 -5.20
N ALA A 442 -5.86 -30.22 -3.93
CA ALA A 442 -5.13 -30.73 -2.79
C ALA A 442 -5.02 -32.26 -2.85
N CYS A 443 -6.14 -32.94 -3.12
CA CYS A 443 -6.22 -34.39 -3.26
C CYS A 443 -5.26 -34.88 -4.37
N ARG A 444 -5.38 -34.34 -5.58
CA ARG A 444 -4.54 -34.72 -6.72
C ARG A 444 -3.04 -34.48 -6.48
N ALA A 445 -2.67 -33.38 -5.83
CA ALA A 445 -1.29 -33.10 -5.52
C ALA A 445 -0.69 -34.11 -4.56
N LEU A 446 -1.47 -34.53 -3.54
CA LEU A 446 -1.04 -35.58 -2.61
C LEU A 446 -1.02 -36.98 -3.27
N GLU A 447 -1.96 -37.29 -4.17
CA GLU A 447 -1.96 -38.56 -4.93
C GLU A 447 -0.66 -38.72 -5.73
N VAL A 448 -0.23 -37.65 -6.45
CA VAL A 448 1.04 -37.69 -7.19
C VAL A 448 2.21 -37.99 -6.27
N LEU A 449 2.23 -37.44 -5.04
CA LEU A 449 3.29 -37.73 -4.05
C LEU A 449 3.20 -39.13 -3.50
N VAL A 450 2.01 -39.68 -3.25
CA VAL A 450 1.79 -41.05 -2.81
C VAL A 450 2.35 -42.05 -3.82
N ASP A 451 2.11 -41.79 -5.10
CA ASP A 451 2.49 -42.67 -6.21
C ASP A 451 4.00 -42.57 -6.56
N ARG A 452 4.71 -41.50 -6.12
CA ARG A 452 6.16 -41.36 -6.33
C ARG A 452 6.97 -42.33 -5.49
N PRO A 453 7.89 -43.15 -6.09
CA PRO A 453 8.72 -44.08 -5.35
C PRO A 453 9.60 -43.42 -4.28
N GLU A 454 10.15 -42.25 -4.59
CA GLU A 454 11.08 -41.49 -3.75
C GLU A 454 10.44 -40.81 -2.53
N THR A 455 9.12 -40.76 -2.46
CA THR A 455 8.43 -40.16 -1.30
C THR A 455 8.66 -41.03 -0.06
N PRO A 456 9.18 -40.46 1.05
CA PRO A 456 9.42 -41.20 2.28
C PRO A 456 8.16 -41.89 2.81
N ALA A 457 8.31 -43.09 3.34
CA ALA A 457 7.21 -43.95 3.81
C ALA A 457 6.30 -43.24 4.83
N GLU A 458 6.87 -42.43 5.70
CA GLU A 458 6.12 -41.66 6.70
C GLU A 458 5.18 -40.61 6.07
N TRP A 459 5.64 -39.91 5.03
CA TRP A 459 4.81 -38.99 4.27
C TRP A 459 3.75 -39.73 3.46
N LYS A 460 4.10 -40.86 2.82
CA LYS A 460 3.13 -41.69 2.09
C LYS A 460 1.97 -42.12 2.98
N LYS A 461 2.29 -42.58 4.19
CA LYS A 461 1.30 -42.95 5.20
C LYS A 461 0.35 -41.82 5.52
N ASN A 462 0.88 -40.64 5.83
CA ASN A 462 0.08 -39.46 6.16
C ASN A 462 -0.77 -38.98 4.96
N PHE A 463 -0.19 -38.94 3.77
CA PHE A 463 -0.88 -38.52 2.57
C PHE A 463 -1.98 -39.48 2.13
N LEU A 464 -1.78 -40.78 2.22
CA LEU A 464 -2.82 -41.78 1.97
C LEU A 464 -4.05 -41.53 2.85
N LEU A 465 -3.84 -41.30 4.14
CA LEU A 465 -4.93 -40.95 5.06
C LEU A 465 -5.64 -39.64 4.65
N GLN A 466 -4.87 -38.60 4.38
CA GLN A 466 -5.42 -37.32 3.98
C GLN A 466 -6.20 -37.40 2.65
N VAL A 467 -5.67 -38.12 1.66
CA VAL A 467 -6.32 -38.38 0.38
C VAL A 467 -7.64 -39.13 0.57
N ALA A 468 -7.64 -40.21 1.33
CA ALA A 468 -8.84 -40.99 1.61
C ALA A 468 -9.93 -40.14 2.27
N MET A 469 -9.58 -39.30 3.26
CA MET A 469 -10.51 -38.37 3.91
C MET A 469 -11.03 -37.29 2.97
N MET A 470 -10.19 -36.80 2.05
CA MET A 470 -10.61 -35.81 1.06
C MET A 470 -11.53 -36.40 -0.01
N LEU A 471 -11.25 -37.62 -0.49
CA LEU A 471 -12.12 -38.35 -1.42
C LEU A 471 -13.48 -38.64 -0.80
N GLU A 472 -13.53 -39.02 0.48
CA GLU A 472 -14.79 -39.18 1.23
C GLU A 472 -15.58 -37.86 1.26
N LYS A 473 -14.92 -36.74 1.55
CA LYS A 473 -15.57 -35.41 1.53
C LYS A 473 -16.02 -34.96 0.15
N LEU A 474 -15.44 -35.52 -0.90
CA LEU A 474 -15.83 -35.31 -2.30
C LEU A 474 -16.89 -36.33 -2.76
N GLU A 475 -17.40 -37.16 -1.85
CA GLU A 475 -18.40 -38.22 -2.12
C GLU A 475 -17.89 -39.30 -3.11
N LEU A 476 -16.59 -39.41 -3.28
CA LEU A 476 -15.92 -40.43 -4.10
C LEU A 476 -15.61 -41.67 -3.24
N TYR A 477 -16.66 -42.33 -2.75
CA TYR A 477 -16.60 -43.35 -1.71
C TYR A 477 -15.78 -44.60 -2.09
N GLU A 478 -15.90 -45.04 -3.34
CA GLU A 478 -15.14 -46.20 -3.83
C GLU A 478 -13.63 -45.90 -3.88
N ALA A 479 -13.27 -44.72 -4.38
CA ALA A 479 -11.88 -44.27 -4.40
C ALA A 479 -11.32 -44.08 -2.97
N ALA A 480 -12.12 -43.53 -2.04
CA ALA A 480 -11.77 -43.37 -0.65
C ALA A 480 -11.52 -44.74 0.01
N LEU A 481 -12.41 -45.71 -0.24
CA LEU A 481 -12.27 -47.11 0.26
C LEU A 481 -10.97 -47.73 -0.21
N ASN A 482 -10.64 -47.62 -1.50
CA ASN A 482 -9.41 -48.13 -2.08
C ASN A 482 -8.16 -47.52 -1.41
N ARG A 483 -8.13 -46.23 -1.14
CA ARG A 483 -7.00 -45.55 -0.46
C ARG A 483 -6.89 -45.95 1.01
N TYR A 484 -7.99 -46.15 1.73
CA TYR A 484 -7.96 -46.68 3.09
C TYR A 484 -7.44 -48.11 3.14
N GLN A 485 -7.85 -48.97 2.19
CA GLN A 485 -7.35 -50.34 2.07
C GLN A 485 -5.86 -50.37 1.72
N GLN A 486 -5.41 -49.54 0.79
CA GLN A 486 -4.00 -49.39 0.44
C GLN A 486 -3.16 -48.98 1.67
N LEU A 487 -3.67 -48.08 2.51
CA LEU A 487 -3.00 -47.65 3.75
C LEU A 487 -2.81 -48.82 4.70
N LEU A 488 -3.85 -49.66 4.90
CA LEU A 488 -3.74 -50.84 5.76
C LEU A 488 -2.79 -51.93 5.22
N GLN A 489 -2.78 -52.10 3.90
CA GLN A 489 -1.88 -53.11 3.26
C GLN A 489 -0.42 -52.66 3.29
N SER A 490 -0.17 -51.37 3.11
CA SER A 490 1.21 -50.85 3.05
C SER A 490 1.84 -50.59 4.40
N PHE A 491 1.04 -50.41 5.46
CA PHE A 491 1.50 -50.06 6.80
C PHE A 491 0.77 -50.89 7.87
N GLN A 492 1.48 -51.79 8.55
CA GLN A 492 0.87 -52.68 9.53
C GLN A 492 0.60 -51.98 10.88
N ASP A 493 1.52 -51.11 11.30
CA ASP A 493 1.43 -50.34 12.54
C ASP A 493 1.39 -48.83 12.27
N PHE A 494 0.23 -48.23 12.49
CA PHE A 494 0.06 -46.78 12.45
C PHE A 494 -1.10 -46.33 13.34
N SER A 495 -0.99 -45.14 13.86
CA SER A 495 -2.11 -44.48 14.54
C SER A 495 -2.73 -43.49 13.54
N PRO A 496 -4.05 -43.46 13.29
CA PRO A 496 -5.14 -44.14 14.00
C PRO A 496 -5.72 -45.34 13.21
N LYS A 497 -5.17 -46.54 13.38
CA LYS A 497 -5.59 -47.77 12.66
C LYS A 497 -7.08 -48.10 12.86
N GLU A 498 -7.56 -48.03 14.12
CA GLU A 498 -8.97 -48.30 14.43
C GLU A 498 -9.95 -47.36 13.72
N PHE A 499 -9.58 -46.06 13.56
CA PHE A 499 -10.37 -45.12 12.81
C PHE A 499 -10.52 -45.53 11.34
N VAL A 500 -9.42 -45.95 10.71
CA VAL A 500 -9.40 -46.39 9.32
C VAL A 500 -10.23 -47.66 9.14
N LEU A 501 -10.15 -48.63 10.06
CA LEU A 501 -10.98 -49.84 10.02
C LEU A 501 -12.48 -49.51 10.07
N ARG A 502 -12.90 -48.60 10.98
CA ARG A 502 -14.29 -48.17 11.08
C ARG A 502 -14.75 -47.48 9.78
N LYS A 503 -13.89 -46.64 9.18
CA LYS A 503 -14.21 -45.97 7.91
C LYS A 503 -14.41 -46.96 6.78
N ILE A 504 -13.57 -47.99 6.67
CA ILE A 504 -13.70 -49.03 5.67
C ILE A 504 -15.04 -49.78 5.84
N GLU A 505 -15.41 -50.13 7.07
CA GLU A 505 -16.69 -50.80 7.34
C GLU A 505 -17.89 -49.95 6.92
N VAL A 506 -17.88 -48.66 7.26
CA VAL A 506 -18.96 -47.73 6.88
C VAL A 506 -19.05 -47.58 5.37
N LEU A 507 -17.91 -47.39 4.67
CA LEU A 507 -17.88 -47.22 3.23
C LEU A 507 -18.31 -48.48 2.46
N LYS A 508 -18.00 -49.68 2.97
CA LYS A 508 -18.50 -50.94 2.39
C LYS A 508 -20.01 -51.04 2.47
N LYS A 509 -20.60 -50.75 3.64
CA LYS A 509 -22.07 -50.74 3.83
C LYS A 509 -22.78 -49.74 2.90
N LEU A 510 -22.18 -48.56 2.66
CA LEU A 510 -22.72 -47.55 1.73
C LEU A 510 -22.66 -48.04 0.26
N GLY A 511 -21.62 -48.79 -0.10
CA GLY A 511 -21.50 -49.38 -1.45
C GLY A 511 -22.49 -50.51 -1.69
N GLU A 512 -22.73 -51.36 -0.68
CA GLU A 512 -23.71 -52.47 -0.78
C GLU A 512 -25.15 -51.96 -0.85
N GLY A 513 -25.53 -50.99 -0.03
CA GLY A 513 -26.87 -50.37 -0.07
C GLY A 513 -27.17 -49.56 -1.36
N GLY A 514 -26.14 -49.01 -2.01
CA GLY A 514 -26.27 -48.35 -3.33
C GLY A 514 -26.52 -49.33 -4.49
N GLN A 515 -26.00 -50.54 -4.41
CA GLN A 515 -26.25 -51.58 -5.41
C GLN A 515 -27.62 -52.22 -5.26
N GLU A 516 -28.15 -52.38 -4.07
CA GLU A 516 -29.53 -52.88 -3.85
C GLU A 516 -30.56 -51.87 -4.34
N GLY A 517 -30.40 -50.56 -4.10
CA GLY A 517 -31.29 -49.52 -4.61
C GLY A 517 -31.28 -49.34 -6.12
N MET A 518 -30.14 -49.59 -6.78
CA MET A 518 -30.06 -49.66 -8.26
C MET A 518 -30.67 -50.92 -8.86
N ALA A 519 -30.54 -52.04 -8.17
CA ALA A 519 -31.16 -53.32 -8.61
C ALA A 519 -32.68 -53.26 -8.47
N GLU A 520 -33.23 -52.69 -7.40
CA GLU A 520 -34.68 -52.48 -7.25
C GLU A 520 -35.23 -51.49 -8.29
N SER A 521 -34.53 -50.36 -8.56
CA SER A 521 -34.99 -49.41 -9.58
C SER A 521 -34.87 -49.94 -11.03
N ALA A 522 -33.95 -50.84 -11.31
CA ALA A 522 -33.85 -51.52 -12.58
C ALA A 522 -34.93 -52.64 -12.73
N GLY A 523 -35.29 -53.30 -11.61
CA GLY A 523 -36.38 -54.29 -11.59
C GLY A 523 -37.77 -53.66 -11.73
N GLU A 524 -37.99 -52.46 -11.24
CA GLU A 524 -39.25 -51.70 -11.42
C GLU A 524 -39.40 -51.12 -12.84
N ARG A 525 -38.33 -50.84 -13.57
CA ARG A 525 -38.40 -50.41 -14.97
C ARG A 525 -38.52 -51.56 -15.99
N ALA A 526 -38.36 -52.77 -15.52
CA ALA A 526 -38.52 -53.97 -16.36
C ALA A 526 -39.87 -54.72 -16.16
N ARG A 527 -40.71 -54.20 -15.30
CA ARG A 527 -42.14 -54.54 -15.18
C ARG A 527 -43.00 -53.39 -15.70
#